data_ad99d07cf61ccf6fc334a32c018c77e4
#
_entry.id   ad99d07cf61ccf6fc334a32c018c77e4
#
_cell.length_a   1.000
_cell.length_b   1.000
_cell.length_c   1.000
_cell.angle_alpha   90.00
_cell.angle_beta   90.00
_cell.angle_gamma   90.00
#
_symmetry.space_group_name_H-M   'P 1'
#
loop_
_entity.id
_entity.type
_entity.pdbx_description
1 polymer ?
#
loop_
_entity_poly.entity_id
_entity_poly.type
_entity_poly.pdbx_seq_one_letter_code
_entity_poly.pdbx_strand_id
1 'polypeptide(L)'
;MLCVIGDLVEDIVVWLPESLNYGADTPSQIVRTRGGSASNVAVFAARIATRENLNSIGARLIAQVGDDRLGEQLIEVLQIAGVDPCVVRSGRTGSIVVIVSPDGERTMLTDRATSTQLLSAPDNWFDDVSLLHVPAYSLFSESLATATQACIATAHEKNIPVTIDASSASLIEAYGVSEFRQVIAKIQPQVLFCNTDEAKTIRLTTDPINVPLVVIKAGASPTTLITRDGSTTVEVAPVSQIIDTTGAGDAFAAGFLNSYQNVYIGVDTITDISLRDCVLAGHQLAARVLRSPGATMDTQ
;
A
#
# COMPACT_ATOMS: atom_id res chain seq x y z
N MET A 1 -14.60 -5.64 -6.76
CA MET A 1 -13.51 -4.63 -6.88
C MET A 1 -12.52 -4.75 -5.72
N LEU A 2 -11.28 -4.24 -5.88
CA LEU A 2 -10.32 -4.12 -4.77
C LEU A 2 -10.77 -3.05 -3.78
N CYS A 3 -10.81 -3.39 -2.48
CA CYS A 3 -10.98 -2.44 -1.39
C CYS A 3 -9.67 -2.35 -0.60
N VAL A 4 -9.27 -1.14 -0.24
CA VAL A 4 -8.10 -0.89 0.61
C VAL A 4 -8.54 -0.11 1.84
N ILE A 5 -8.02 -0.45 3.03
CA ILE A 5 -8.29 0.30 4.25
C ILE A 5 -7.02 0.89 4.82
N GLY A 6 -7.05 2.18 5.17
CA GLY A 6 -5.91 2.82 5.84
C GLY A 6 -5.83 4.33 5.63
N ASP A 7 -4.60 4.82 5.52
CA ASP A 7 -4.30 6.23 5.54
C ASP A 7 -4.54 6.94 4.19
N LEU A 8 -5.06 8.15 4.32
CA LEU A 8 -5.15 9.17 3.28
C LEU A 8 -4.64 10.48 3.90
N VAL A 9 -3.50 10.95 3.40
CA VAL A 9 -2.79 12.12 3.91
C VAL A 9 -2.24 12.95 2.76
N GLU A 10 -1.73 14.15 3.07
CA GLU A 10 -0.90 14.91 2.14
C GLU A 10 0.56 14.54 2.33
N ASP A 11 1.30 14.30 1.25
CA ASP A 11 2.75 14.24 1.24
C ASP A 11 3.31 15.58 0.75
N ILE A 12 4.17 16.21 1.56
CA ILE A 12 4.92 17.42 1.24
C ILE A 12 6.36 17.00 0.99
N VAL A 13 6.69 16.80 -0.27
CA VAL A 13 8.02 16.33 -0.68
C VAL A 13 8.95 17.51 -0.86
N VAL A 14 10.07 17.52 -0.14
CA VAL A 14 11.08 18.57 -0.13
C VAL A 14 12.38 17.98 -0.67
N TRP A 15 12.78 18.36 -1.89
CA TRP A 15 14.09 17.97 -2.45
C TRP A 15 15.13 18.99 -2.06
N LEU A 16 16.14 18.54 -1.33
CA LEU A 16 17.29 19.33 -0.94
C LEU A 16 18.37 19.26 -2.02
N PRO A 17 18.81 20.38 -2.61
CA PRO A 17 19.94 20.39 -3.53
C PRO A 17 21.29 20.19 -2.83
N GLU A 18 21.34 20.48 -1.54
CA GLU A 18 22.49 20.37 -0.64
C GLU A 18 22.04 20.04 0.78
N SER A 19 22.96 19.87 1.71
CA SER A 19 22.64 19.67 3.14
C SER A 19 21.85 20.84 3.72
N LEU A 20 20.98 20.55 4.70
CA LEU A 20 20.22 21.56 5.42
C LEU A 20 21.15 22.61 6.06
N ASN A 21 20.86 23.89 5.85
CA ASN A 21 21.52 25.03 6.49
C ASN A 21 20.83 25.30 7.85
N TYR A 22 21.31 24.68 8.91
CA TYR A 22 20.73 24.83 10.24
C TYR A 22 20.76 26.31 10.70
N GLY A 23 19.58 26.86 11.04
CA GLY A 23 19.43 28.22 11.47
C GLY A 23 19.43 29.28 10.34
N ALA A 24 19.41 28.81 9.07
CA ALA A 24 19.37 29.68 7.89
C ALA A 24 18.45 29.08 6.80
N ASP A 25 18.21 29.81 5.71
CA ASP A 25 17.41 29.37 4.60
C ASP A 25 18.15 28.29 3.79
N THR A 26 17.42 27.25 3.41
CA THR A 26 17.88 26.24 2.45
C THR A 26 16.93 26.27 1.25
N PRO A 27 17.32 26.87 0.11
CA PRO A 27 16.51 26.85 -1.10
C PRO A 27 16.21 25.42 -1.54
N SER A 28 14.93 25.09 -1.72
CA SER A 28 14.50 23.72 -1.97
C SER A 28 13.32 23.69 -2.93
N GLN A 29 13.17 22.59 -3.65
CA GLN A 29 11.96 22.32 -4.40
C GLN A 29 10.94 21.63 -3.50
N ILE A 30 9.73 22.16 -3.43
CA ILE A 30 8.65 21.62 -2.60
C ILE A 30 7.45 21.30 -3.48
N VAL A 31 6.98 20.06 -3.41
CA VAL A 31 5.77 19.59 -4.11
C VAL A 31 4.82 18.97 -3.10
N ARG A 32 3.53 19.26 -3.26
CA ARG A 32 2.45 18.67 -2.46
C ARG A 32 1.71 17.65 -3.31
N THR A 33 1.46 16.49 -2.76
CA THR A 33 0.77 15.40 -3.45
C THR A 33 -0.08 14.59 -2.46
N ARG A 34 -0.96 13.77 -2.98
CA ARG A 34 -1.65 12.77 -2.18
C ARG A 34 -0.63 11.74 -1.69
N GLY A 35 -0.72 11.36 -0.42
CA GLY A 35 0.09 10.36 0.26
C GLY A 35 -0.75 9.35 1.02
N GLY A 36 -0.06 8.44 1.69
CA GLY A 36 -0.61 7.30 2.41
C GLY A 36 -0.55 6.02 1.60
N SER A 37 -0.03 4.93 2.20
CA SER A 37 0.15 3.65 1.53
C SER A 37 -1.17 3.09 1.01
N ALA A 38 -2.23 3.13 1.83
CA ALA A 38 -3.55 2.64 1.43
C ALA A 38 -4.10 3.41 0.22
N SER A 39 -3.99 4.74 0.24
CA SER A 39 -4.46 5.57 -0.86
C SER A 39 -3.61 5.37 -2.13
N ASN A 40 -2.30 5.11 -1.99
CA ASN A 40 -1.42 4.79 -3.11
C ASN A 40 -1.88 3.51 -3.82
N VAL A 41 -2.05 2.42 -3.06
CA VAL A 41 -2.52 1.14 -3.63
C VAL A 41 -3.86 1.32 -4.32
N ALA A 42 -4.83 2.01 -3.69
CA ALA A 42 -6.15 2.23 -4.27
C ALA A 42 -6.08 3.01 -5.60
N VAL A 43 -5.32 4.11 -5.65
CA VAL A 43 -5.16 4.92 -6.87
C VAL A 43 -4.43 4.15 -7.97
N PHE A 44 -3.38 3.40 -7.64
CA PHE A 44 -2.66 2.61 -8.62
C PHE A 44 -3.54 1.50 -9.20
N ALA A 45 -4.33 0.81 -8.37
CA ALA A 45 -5.27 -0.20 -8.83
C ALA A 45 -6.40 0.39 -9.70
N ALA A 46 -6.99 1.52 -9.29
CA ALA A 46 -8.02 2.19 -10.04
C ALA A 46 -7.53 2.60 -11.44
N ARG A 47 -6.31 3.12 -11.55
CA ARG A 47 -5.71 3.52 -12.84
C ARG A 47 -5.44 2.34 -13.79
N ILE A 48 -5.25 1.13 -13.30
CA ILE A 48 -5.18 -0.07 -14.15
C ILE A 48 -6.57 -0.35 -14.74
N ALA A 49 -7.59 -0.40 -13.89
CA ALA A 49 -8.96 -0.71 -14.29
C ALA A 49 -9.56 0.35 -15.25
N THR A 50 -9.28 1.64 -15.03
CA THR A 50 -9.78 2.73 -15.90
C THR A 50 -9.11 2.78 -17.27
N ARG A 51 -7.92 2.18 -17.46
CA ARG A 51 -7.33 1.99 -18.79
C ARG A 51 -8.12 1.02 -19.65
N GLU A 52 -8.72 0.02 -19.03
CA GLU A 52 -9.56 -0.96 -19.71
C GLU A 52 -10.98 -0.45 -19.94
N ASN A 53 -11.46 0.43 -19.03
CA ASN A 53 -12.79 1.06 -19.15
C ASN A 53 -12.82 2.43 -18.44
N LEU A 54 -12.79 3.53 -19.20
CA LEU A 54 -12.69 4.91 -18.71
C LEU A 54 -13.80 5.36 -17.73
N ASN A 55 -14.90 4.62 -17.63
CA ASN A 55 -16.05 4.95 -16.77
C ASN A 55 -16.18 3.99 -15.58
N SER A 56 -15.20 3.11 -15.32
CA SER A 56 -15.28 2.15 -14.22
C SER A 56 -14.66 2.71 -12.93
N ILE A 57 -15.30 2.42 -11.80
CA ILE A 57 -14.68 2.53 -10.47
C ILE A 57 -13.76 1.32 -10.34
N GLY A 58 -12.45 1.59 -10.23
CA GLY A 58 -11.46 0.51 -10.24
C GLY A 58 -11.07 -0.01 -8.87
N ALA A 59 -11.22 0.81 -7.81
CA ALA A 59 -10.90 0.45 -6.44
C ALA A 59 -11.73 1.28 -5.45
N ARG A 60 -11.84 0.80 -4.21
CA ARG A 60 -12.43 1.50 -3.07
C ARG A 60 -11.37 1.79 -2.03
N LEU A 61 -11.44 2.96 -1.39
CA LEU A 61 -10.61 3.30 -0.23
C LEU A 61 -11.51 3.56 0.98
N ILE A 62 -11.29 2.81 2.06
CA ILE A 62 -11.86 3.07 3.38
C ILE A 62 -10.82 3.84 4.19
N ALA A 63 -11.15 5.09 4.58
CA ALA A 63 -10.21 5.97 5.29
C ALA A 63 -10.93 7.00 6.17
N GLN A 64 -10.17 7.79 6.91
CA GLN A 64 -10.64 9.01 7.55
C GLN A 64 -9.74 10.18 7.20
N VAL A 65 -10.36 11.33 6.88
CA VAL A 65 -9.67 12.61 6.67
C VAL A 65 -10.32 13.69 7.52
N GLY A 66 -9.68 14.85 7.59
CA GLY A 66 -10.23 16.02 8.28
C GLY A 66 -11.51 16.53 7.62
N ASP A 67 -12.33 17.22 8.41
CA ASP A 67 -13.44 18.04 7.91
C ASP A 67 -12.93 19.42 7.54
N ASP A 68 -11.90 19.45 6.69
CA ASP A 68 -11.19 20.63 6.22
C ASP A 68 -11.02 20.62 4.69
N ARG A 69 -10.53 21.75 4.15
CA ARG A 69 -10.33 21.91 2.71
C ARG A 69 -9.33 20.91 2.12
N LEU A 70 -8.31 20.54 2.88
CA LEU A 70 -7.32 19.56 2.44
C LEU A 70 -7.96 18.18 2.28
N GLY A 71 -8.80 17.77 3.23
CA GLY A 71 -9.58 16.53 3.14
C GLY A 71 -10.49 16.50 1.91
N GLU A 72 -11.16 17.61 1.59
CA GLU A 72 -11.96 17.74 0.36
C GLU A 72 -11.12 17.54 -0.89
N GLN A 73 -9.98 18.22 -0.98
CA GLN A 73 -9.06 18.10 -2.12
C GLN A 73 -8.52 16.67 -2.30
N LEU A 74 -8.17 16.00 -1.21
CA LEU A 74 -7.70 14.61 -1.28
C LEU A 74 -8.80 13.64 -1.76
N ILE A 75 -10.05 13.84 -1.32
CA ILE A 75 -11.20 13.06 -1.79
C ILE A 75 -11.43 13.29 -3.30
N GLU A 76 -11.38 14.55 -3.75
CA GLU A 76 -11.52 14.89 -5.17
C GLU A 76 -10.43 14.21 -6.03
N VAL A 77 -9.18 14.23 -5.58
CA VAL A 77 -8.07 13.55 -6.27
C VAL A 77 -8.32 12.05 -6.40
N LEU A 78 -8.86 11.40 -5.36
CA LEU A 78 -9.25 9.99 -5.43
C LEU A 78 -10.32 9.73 -6.47
N GLN A 79 -11.39 10.54 -6.48
CA GLN A 79 -12.49 10.42 -7.43
C GLN A 79 -12.02 10.59 -8.87
N ILE A 80 -11.19 11.60 -9.14
CA ILE A 80 -10.57 11.81 -10.47
C ILE A 80 -9.71 10.60 -10.88
N ALA A 81 -9.08 9.92 -9.93
CA ALA A 81 -8.29 8.72 -10.20
C ALA A 81 -9.13 7.44 -10.41
N GLY A 82 -10.46 7.51 -10.27
CA GLY A 82 -11.35 6.35 -10.41
C GLY A 82 -11.47 5.51 -9.14
N VAL A 83 -11.13 6.07 -7.98
CA VAL A 83 -11.33 5.44 -6.66
C VAL A 83 -12.67 5.87 -6.08
N ASP A 84 -13.42 4.91 -5.52
CA ASP A 84 -14.61 5.15 -4.69
C ASP A 84 -14.16 5.48 -3.25
N PRO A 85 -14.28 6.75 -2.79
CA PRO A 85 -13.81 7.15 -1.48
C PRO A 85 -14.88 6.92 -0.41
N CYS A 86 -14.83 5.80 0.28
CA CYS A 86 -15.60 5.53 1.50
C CYS A 86 -14.90 6.17 2.71
N VAL A 87 -15.11 7.47 2.91
CA VAL A 87 -14.29 8.29 3.82
C VAL A 87 -15.13 8.92 4.92
N VAL A 88 -14.72 8.72 6.18
CA VAL A 88 -15.22 9.50 7.33
C VAL A 88 -14.51 10.86 7.33
N ARG A 89 -15.27 11.94 7.51
CA ARG A 89 -14.72 13.30 7.63
C ARG A 89 -14.87 13.79 9.07
N SER A 90 -13.74 14.00 9.75
CA SER A 90 -13.71 14.53 11.12
C SER A 90 -12.30 14.96 11.51
N GLY A 91 -12.17 16.04 12.24
CA GLY A 91 -10.89 16.54 12.74
C GLY A 91 -10.03 17.22 11.66
N ARG A 92 -8.71 17.06 11.72
CA ARG A 92 -7.73 17.69 10.83
C ARG A 92 -7.08 16.64 9.93
N THR A 93 -6.96 16.94 8.64
CA THR A 93 -6.24 16.08 7.68
C THR A 93 -4.75 16.00 8.02
N GLY A 94 -4.19 14.79 7.94
CA GLY A 94 -2.77 14.55 8.19
C GLY A 94 -1.88 15.01 7.04
N SER A 95 -0.62 15.34 7.36
CA SER A 95 0.42 15.65 6.39
C SER A 95 1.73 14.97 6.79
N ILE A 96 2.47 14.50 5.80
CA ILE A 96 3.79 13.91 5.97
C ILE A 96 4.79 14.75 5.20
N VAL A 97 5.81 15.29 5.88
CA VAL A 97 6.92 15.95 5.20
C VAL A 97 7.97 14.89 4.85
N VAL A 98 8.26 14.76 3.57
CA VAL A 98 9.28 13.84 3.05
C VAL A 98 10.47 14.67 2.60
N ILE A 99 11.53 14.65 3.38
CA ILE A 99 12.80 15.29 3.04
C ILE A 99 13.63 14.31 2.23
N VAL A 100 13.95 14.69 1.00
CA VAL A 100 14.83 13.92 0.11
C VAL A 100 16.20 14.60 0.08
N SER A 101 17.20 13.92 0.62
CA SER A 101 18.59 14.39 0.66
C SER A 101 19.26 14.28 -0.72
N PRO A 102 20.41 14.98 -0.97
CA PRO A 102 21.10 14.93 -2.25
C PRO A 102 21.58 13.54 -2.70
N ASP A 103 21.77 12.63 -1.76
CA ASP A 103 22.11 11.22 -1.99
C ASP A 103 20.87 10.33 -2.29
N GLY A 104 19.65 10.92 -2.25
CA GLY A 104 18.40 10.22 -2.49
C GLY A 104 17.78 9.56 -1.25
N GLU A 105 18.44 9.64 -0.08
CA GLU A 105 17.89 9.17 1.19
C GLU A 105 16.69 10.01 1.61
N ARG A 106 15.72 9.37 2.30
CA ARG A 106 14.47 10.01 2.69
C ARG A 106 14.27 9.98 4.19
N THR A 107 13.94 11.15 4.73
CA THR A 107 13.51 11.30 6.12
C THR A 107 12.04 11.74 6.13
N MET A 108 11.19 11.01 6.85
CA MET A 108 9.77 11.31 6.95
C MET A 108 9.43 11.89 8.30
N LEU A 109 8.83 13.09 8.31
CA LEU A 109 8.23 13.71 9.49
C LEU A 109 6.72 13.50 9.40
N THR A 110 6.20 12.58 10.21
CA THR A 110 4.83 12.08 10.05
C THR A 110 3.90 12.72 11.07
N ASP A 111 2.93 13.49 10.60
CA ASP A 111 1.76 13.92 11.35
C ASP A 111 0.50 13.33 10.70
N ARG A 112 0.10 12.17 11.12
CA ARG A 112 -1.01 11.42 10.52
C ARG A 112 -2.39 11.95 10.95
N ALA A 113 -2.45 12.78 11.99
CA ALA A 113 -3.67 13.40 12.50
C ALA A 113 -4.87 12.42 12.54
N THR A 114 -5.98 12.81 11.92
CA THR A 114 -7.21 12.02 11.94
C THR A 114 -7.16 10.74 11.08
N SER A 115 -6.18 10.58 10.19
CA SER A 115 -6.08 9.38 9.35
C SER A 115 -5.86 8.08 10.15
N THR A 116 -5.46 8.18 11.42
CA THR A 116 -5.32 7.05 12.34
C THR A 116 -6.49 6.89 13.31
N GLN A 117 -7.56 7.68 13.15
CA GLN A 117 -8.65 7.78 14.12
C GLN A 117 -9.97 7.16 13.63
N LEU A 118 -9.98 6.46 12.51
CA LEU A 118 -11.16 5.74 12.04
C LEU A 118 -11.64 4.75 13.12
N LEU A 119 -12.92 4.84 13.48
CA LEU A 119 -13.52 4.00 14.54
C LEU A 119 -14.30 2.83 13.96
N SER A 120 -14.95 3.00 12.82
CA SER A 120 -15.77 1.97 12.18
C SER A 120 -15.99 2.28 10.71
N ALA A 121 -16.35 1.25 9.94
CA ALA A 121 -16.80 1.35 8.57
C ALA A 121 -18.18 0.68 8.46
N PRO A 122 -19.18 1.29 7.77
CA PRO A 122 -20.47 0.68 7.53
C PRO A 122 -20.38 -0.59 6.66
N ASP A 123 -21.22 -1.58 6.91
CA ASP A 123 -21.21 -2.86 6.18
C ASP A 123 -21.44 -2.72 4.67
N ASN A 124 -22.21 -1.73 4.24
CA ASN A 124 -22.43 -1.45 2.81
C ASN A 124 -21.18 -0.93 2.08
N TRP A 125 -20.12 -0.55 2.81
CA TRP A 125 -18.83 -0.24 2.20
C TRP A 125 -18.10 -1.49 1.66
N PHE A 126 -18.63 -2.68 1.96
CA PHE A 126 -18.13 -3.95 1.43
C PHE A 126 -18.96 -4.51 0.27
N ASP A 127 -19.98 -3.77 -0.20
CA ASP A 127 -20.76 -4.19 -1.36
C ASP A 127 -19.88 -4.18 -2.61
N ASP A 128 -19.96 -5.24 -3.43
CA ASP A 128 -19.15 -5.47 -4.63
C ASP A 128 -17.61 -5.58 -4.40
N VAL A 129 -17.17 -5.68 -3.15
CA VAL A 129 -15.77 -5.93 -2.81
C VAL A 129 -15.44 -7.41 -3.03
N SER A 130 -14.39 -7.69 -3.80
CA SER A 130 -13.91 -9.04 -4.09
C SER A 130 -12.56 -9.36 -3.43
N LEU A 131 -11.87 -8.34 -2.90
CA LEU A 131 -10.59 -8.46 -2.20
C LEU A 131 -10.39 -7.27 -1.26
N LEU A 132 -10.02 -7.52 0.00
CA LEU A 132 -9.60 -6.50 0.95
C LEU A 132 -8.09 -6.50 1.10
N HIS A 133 -7.45 -5.35 0.86
CA HIS A 133 -6.01 -5.15 1.10
C HIS A 133 -5.78 -4.23 2.30
N VAL A 134 -4.83 -4.62 3.15
CA VAL A 134 -4.52 -3.93 4.41
C VAL A 134 -3.01 -3.66 4.48
N PRO A 135 -2.54 -2.45 4.20
CA PRO A 135 -1.21 -2.02 4.62
C PRO A 135 -1.10 -2.05 6.15
N ALA A 136 -0.04 -2.66 6.70
CA ALA A 136 0.09 -2.86 8.15
C ALA A 136 0.19 -1.56 8.95
N TYR A 137 0.45 -0.42 8.30
CA TYR A 137 0.26 0.90 8.94
C TYR A 137 -1.11 1.05 9.61
N SER A 138 -2.15 0.39 9.06
CA SER A 138 -3.51 0.39 9.59
C SER A 138 -3.68 -0.47 10.84
N LEU A 139 -2.67 -1.25 11.24
CA LEU A 139 -2.69 -2.16 12.39
C LEU A 139 -1.90 -1.63 13.60
N PHE A 140 -1.16 -0.52 13.45
CA PHE A 140 -0.27 -0.02 14.50
C PHE A 140 -0.86 1.09 15.37
N SER A 141 -1.94 1.75 14.95
CA SER A 141 -2.61 2.81 15.71
C SER A 141 -3.91 2.31 16.32
N GLU A 142 -4.12 2.45 17.61
CA GLU A 142 -5.21 1.80 18.38
C GLU A 142 -6.59 1.95 17.73
N SER A 143 -7.03 3.16 17.40
CA SER A 143 -8.37 3.38 16.82
C SER A 143 -8.49 2.77 15.43
N LEU A 144 -7.53 3.07 14.54
CA LEU A 144 -7.53 2.55 13.18
C LEU A 144 -7.36 1.02 13.17
N ALA A 145 -6.53 0.46 14.07
CA ALA A 145 -6.34 -0.98 14.17
C ALA A 145 -7.65 -1.69 14.58
N THR A 146 -8.42 -1.11 15.50
CA THR A 146 -9.72 -1.63 15.90
C THR A 146 -10.72 -1.62 14.74
N ALA A 147 -10.82 -0.51 14.01
CA ALA A 147 -11.66 -0.41 12.81
C ALA A 147 -11.20 -1.38 11.72
N THR A 148 -9.89 -1.51 11.49
CA THR A 148 -9.32 -2.43 10.50
C THR A 148 -9.63 -3.88 10.85
N GLN A 149 -9.51 -4.28 12.12
CA GLN A 149 -9.88 -5.64 12.56
C GLN A 149 -11.38 -5.92 12.38
N ALA A 150 -12.25 -4.93 12.64
CA ALA A 150 -13.67 -5.06 12.35
C ALA A 150 -13.95 -5.22 10.85
N CYS A 151 -13.28 -4.43 10.01
CA CYS A 151 -13.38 -4.57 8.55
C CYS A 151 -12.90 -5.95 8.05
N ILE A 152 -11.83 -6.48 8.63
CA ILE A 152 -11.33 -7.83 8.33
C ILE A 152 -12.38 -8.89 8.77
N ALA A 153 -13.00 -8.73 9.91
CA ALA A 153 -14.06 -9.64 10.35
C ALA A 153 -15.26 -9.62 9.39
N THR A 154 -15.73 -8.43 8.98
CA THR A 154 -16.77 -8.27 7.95
C THR A 154 -16.36 -8.92 6.62
N ALA A 155 -15.11 -8.75 6.20
CA ALA A 155 -14.59 -9.39 4.99
C ALA A 155 -14.67 -10.92 5.08
N HIS A 156 -14.24 -11.50 6.20
CA HIS A 156 -14.33 -12.95 6.44
C HIS A 156 -15.77 -13.45 6.43
N GLU A 157 -16.71 -12.76 7.10
CA GLU A 157 -18.14 -13.10 7.10
C GLU A 157 -18.74 -13.09 5.69
N LYS A 158 -18.27 -12.19 4.83
CA LYS A 158 -18.67 -12.08 3.42
C LYS A 158 -17.85 -12.98 2.49
N ASN A 159 -16.94 -13.82 2.99
CA ASN A 159 -16.00 -14.64 2.22
C ASN A 159 -15.11 -13.81 1.26
N ILE A 160 -14.79 -12.58 1.63
CA ILE A 160 -13.87 -11.71 0.91
C ILE A 160 -12.44 -12.04 1.38
N PRO A 161 -11.53 -12.46 0.49
CA PRO A 161 -10.14 -12.72 0.85
C PRO A 161 -9.45 -11.43 1.33
N VAL A 162 -8.57 -11.60 2.32
CA VAL A 162 -7.79 -10.50 2.92
C VAL A 162 -6.33 -10.65 2.53
N THR A 163 -5.67 -9.56 2.19
CA THR A 163 -4.23 -9.51 1.94
C THR A 163 -3.58 -8.42 2.78
N ILE A 164 -2.33 -8.62 3.19
CA ILE A 164 -1.59 -7.69 4.05
C ILE A 164 -0.26 -7.34 3.39
N ASP A 165 0.13 -6.07 3.45
CA ASP A 165 1.52 -5.65 3.23
C ASP A 165 2.15 -5.31 4.59
N ALA A 166 3.33 -5.85 4.91
CA ALA A 166 4.03 -5.64 6.18
C ALA A 166 4.47 -4.17 6.40
N SER A 167 4.64 -3.42 5.31
CA SER A 167 4.76 -1.96 5.22
C SER A 167 6.03 -1.33 5.82
N SER A 168 6.51 -1.76 7.01
CA SER A 168 7.65 -1.11 7.66
C SER A 168 8.32 -1.99 8.71
N ALA A 169 9.57 -2.35 8.49
CA ALA A 169 10.38 -3.12 9.44
C ALA A 169 10.52 -2.39 10.80
N SER A 170 10.79 -1.09 10.79
CA SER A 170 10.97 -0.30 12.02
C SER A 170 9.68 -0.19 12.85
N LEU A 171 8.51 -0.09 12.20
CA LEU A 171 7.24 -0.07 12.92
C LEU A 171 6.87 -1.46 13.46
N ILE A 172 7.20 -2.53 12.76
CA ILE A 172 7.05 -3.91 13.25
C ILE A 172 7.91 -4.12 14.49
N GLU A 173 9.15 -3.64 14.47
CA GLU A 173 10.05 -3.71 15.66
C GLU A 173 9.48 -2.92 16.83
N ALA A 174 9.00 -1.70 16.58
CA ALA A 174 8.40 -0.84 17.62
C ALA A 174 7.10 -1.42 18.18
N TYR A 175 6.27 -2.06 17.34
CA TYR A 175 5.01 -2.72 17.73
C TYR A 175 5.27 -4.01 18.51
N GLY A 176 6.36 -4.69 18.22
CA GLY A 176 6.73 -6.01 18.73
C GLY A 176 6.59 -7.08 17.65
N VAL A 177 7.72 -7.72 17.31
CA VAL A 177 7.75 -8.75 16.25
C VAL A 177 6.84 -9.94 16.57
N SER A 178 6.81 -10.36 17.83
CA SER A 178 5.96 -11.47 18.30
C SER A 178 4.48 -11.12 18.19
N GLU A 179 4.11 -9.91 18.60
CA GLU A 179 2.76 -9.36 18.55
C GLU A 179 2.28 -9.22 17.10
N PHE A 180 3.12 -8.71 16.21
CA PHE A 180 2.80 -8.60 14.79
C PHE A 180 2.54 -9.98 14.18
N ARG A 181 3.39 -10.96 14.45
CA ARG A 181 3.20 -12.35 13.99
C ARG A 181 1.90 -12.97 14.50
N GLN A 182 1.53 -12.71 15.76
CA GLN A 182 0.24 -13.15 16.32
C GLN A 182 -0.95 -12.49 15.61
N VAL A 183 -0.83 -11.20 15.28
CA VAL A 183 -1.86 -10.48 14.50
C VAL A 183 -2.02 -11.11 13.11
N ILE A 184 -0.92 -11.38 12.38
CA ILE A 184 -0.97 -12.07 11.08
C ILE A 184 -1.59 -13.46 11.20
N ALA A 185 -1.20 -14.24 12.21
CA ALA A 185 -1.75 -15.57 12.46
C ALA A 185 -3.25 -15.55 12.77
N LYS A 186 -3.75 -14.51 13.46
CA LYS A 186 -5.18 -14.31 13.75
C LYS A 186 -5.97 -13.89 12.51
N ILE A 187 -5.41 -12.99 11.69
CA ILE A 187 -6.05 -12.48 10.46
C ILE A 187 -6.12 -13.56 9.38
N GLN A 188 -5.12 -14.45 9.31
CA GLN A 188 -5.04 -15.51 8.27
C GLN A 188 -5.16 -14.94 6.85
N PRO A 189 -4.31 -13.97 6.45
CA PRO A 189 -4.40 -13.39 5.11
C PRO A 189 -4.09 -14.42 4.02
N GLN A 190 -4.67 -14.26 2.85
CA GLN A 190 -4.36 -15.09 1.67
C GLN A 190 -2.97 -14.78 1.11
N VAL A 191 -2.56 -13.51 1.18
CA VAL A 191 -1.24 -13.04 0.73
C VAL A 191 -0.64 -12.13 1.78
N LEU A 192 0.63 -12.37 2.11
CA LEU A 192 1.47 -11.46 2.88
C LEU A 192 2.56 -10.90 1.97
N PHE A 193 2.52 -9.60 1.70
CA PHE A 193 3.62 -8.89 1.05
C PHE A 193 4.61 -8.39 2.10
N CYS A 194 5.89 -8.46 1.79
CA CYS A 194 6.95 -7.81 2.55
C CYS A 194 8.13 -7.48 1.62
N ASN A 195 9.01 -6.59 2.05
CA ASN A 195 10.33 -6.45 1.47
C ASN A 195 11.35 -7.34 2.21
N THR A 196 12.61 -7.32 1.78
CA THR A 196 13.68 -8.15 2.37
C THR A 196 13.94 -7.83 3.85
N ASP A 197 13.86 -6.56 4.26
CA ASP A 197 14.11 -6.15 5.64
C ASP A 197 12.92 -6.53 6.53
N GLU A 198 11.71 -6.32 6.06
CA GLU A 198 10.49 -6.77 6.74
C GLU A 198 10.47 -8.29 6.91
N ALA A 199 10.78 -9.05 5.85
CA ALA A 199 10.87 -10.52 5.90
C ALA A 199 11.90 -11.01 6.92
N LYS A 200 13.04 -10.33 7.03
CA LYS A 200 14.07 -10.58 8.04
C LYS A 200 13.58 -10.24 9.44
N THR A 201 12.97 -9.07 9.62
CA THR A 201 12.43 -8.61 10.91
C THR A 201 11.38 -9.58 11.45
N ILE A 202 10.44 -10.02 10.62
CA ILE A 202 9.43 -11.01 11.02
C ILE A 202 9.91 -12.46 10.98
N ARG A 203 11.20 -12.70 10.69
CA ARG A 203 11.88 -14.00 10.73
C ARG A 203 11.30 -15.07 9.80
N LEU A 204 10.81 -14.70 8.64
CA LEU A 204 10.13 -15.64 7.70
C LEU A 204 10.97 -16.83 7.28
N THR A 205 12.30 -16.67 7.18
CA THR A 205 13.22 -17.73 6.75
C THR A 205 13.54 -18.73 7.85
N THR A 206 13.51 -18.32 9.12
CA THR A 206 13.87 -19.17 10.28
C THR A 206 12.67 -19.68 11.05
N ASP A 207 11.54 -18.99 10.95
CA ASP A 207 10.30 -19.32 11.62
C ASP A 207 9.12 -18.94 10.70
N PRO A 208 8.73 -19.82 9.75
CA PRO A 208 7.69 -19.54 8.77
C PRO A 208 6.34 -19.21 9.40
N ILE A 209 5.61 -18.27 8.80
CA ILE A 209 4.23 -17.96 9.15
C ILE A 209 3.31 -18.79 8.25
N ASN A 210 2.24 -19.35 8.80
CA ASN A 210 1.26 -20.11 8.03
C ASN A 210 0.32 -19.16 7.24
N VAL A 211 0.84 -18.67 6.11
CA VAL A 211 0.11 -17.87 5.11
C VAL A 211 0.17 -18.61 3.79
N PRO A 212 -0.94 -18.74 3.04
CA PRO A 212 -0.97 -19.47 1.77
C PRO A 212 0.07 -18.97 0.76
N LEU A 213 0.29 -17.68 0.68
CA LEU A 213 1.27 -17.06 -0.21
C LEU A 213 2.00 -15.91 0.49
N VAL A 214 3.34 -15.97 0.51
CA VAL A 214 4.20 -14.87 0.90
C VAL A 214 4.93 -14.34 -0.32
N VAL A 215 4.92 -13.03 -0.51
CA VAL A 215 5.57 -12.33 -1.63
C VAL A 215 6.65 -11.42 -1.06
N ILE A 216 7.93 -11.76 -1.28
CA ILE A 216 9.07 -10.97 -0.80
C ILE A 216 9.63 -10.14 -1.95
N LYS A 217 9.35 -8.84 -1.88
CA LYS A 217 9.86 -7.82 -2.81
C LYS A 217 11.33 -7.51 -2.48
N ALA A 218 12.20 -7.47 -3.49
CA ALA A 218 13.63 -7.28 -3.28
C ALA A 218 14.23 -6.17 -4.17
N GLY A 219 13.45 -5.14 -4.50
CA GLY A 219 13.89 -4.02 -5.34
C GLY A 219 14.32 -4.46 -6.73
N ALA A 220 15.60 -4.29 -7.06
CA ALA A 220 16.19 -4.73 -8.33
C ALA A 220 16.55 -6.23 -8.37
N SER A 221 16.46 -6.93 -7.25
CA SER A 221 16.69 -8.38 -7.16
C SER A 221 15.39 -9.15 -7.38
N PRO A 222 15.46 -10.46 -7.71
CA PRO A 222 14.27 -11.28 -7.95
C PRO A 222 13.28 -11.27 -6.79
N THR A 223 11.99 -11.19 -7.10
CA THR A 223 10.91 -11.37 -6.12
C THR A 223 10.79 -12.84 -5.75
N THR A 224 10.72 -13.15 -4.46
CA THR A 224 10.52 -14.50 -3.96
C THR A 224 9.05 -14.75 -3.62
N LEU A 225 8.52 -15.84 -4.12
CA LEU A 225 7.21 -16.38 -3.74
C LEU A 225 7.42 -17.60 -2.84
N ILE A 226 6.74 -17.64 -1.71
CA ILE A 226 6.74 -18.80 -0.80
C ILE A 226 5.29 -19.30 -0.70
N THR A 227 5.07 -20.56 -1.05
CA THR A 227 3.81 -21.28 -0.94
C THR A 227 3.98 -22.50 -0.04
N ARG A 228 2.93 -23.28 0.12
CA ARG A 228 3.01 -24.59 0.82
C ARG A 228 3.89 -25.60 0.06
N ASP A 229 4.00 -25.47 -1.26
CA ASP A 229 4.71 -26.40 -2.13
C ASP A 229 6.21 -26.05 -2.25
N GLY A 230 6.62 -24.89 -1.73
CA GLY A 230 8.01 -24.46 -1.75
C GLY A 230 8.20 -23.00 -2.06
N SER A 231 9.40 -22.66 -2.54
CA SER A 231 9.80 -21.28 -2.86
C SER A 231 10.25 -21.20 -4.33
N THR A 232 9.75 -20.18 -5.02
CA THR A 232 10.15 -19.84 -6.40
C THR A 232 10.56 -18.37 -6.48
N THR A 233 11.37 -18.01 -7.50
CA THR A 233 11.79 -16.63 -7.75
C THR A 233 11.33 -16.16 -9.12
N VAL A 234 11.01 -14.88 -9.21
CA VAL A 234 10.65 -14.21 -10.45
C VAL A 234 11.60 -13.04 -10.68
N GLU A 235 12.33 -13.10 -11.80
CA GLU A 235 13.27 -12.05 -12.18
C GLU A 235 12.56 -10.73 -12.44
N VAL A 236 13.24 -9.63 -12.09
CA VAL A 236 12.78 -8.26 -12.32
C VAL A 236 13.52 -7.66 -13.53
N ALA A 237 12.78 -7.04 -14.42
CA ALA A 237 13.40 -6.31 -15.53
C ALA A 237 14.09 -5.03 -15.02
N PRO A 238 15.31 -4.72 -15.46
CA PRO A 238 16.02 -3.50 -15.08
C PRO A 238 15.22 -2.25 -15.42
N VAL A 239 15.15 -1.30 -14.49
CA VAL A 239 14.54 0.02 -14.70
C VAL A 239 15.65 1.03 -14.91
N SER A 240 15.66 1.66 -16.08
CA SER A 240 16.55 2.79 -16.36
C SER A 240 15.94 4.09 -15.82
N GLN A 241 16.77 4.99 -15.32
CA GLN A 241 16.37 6.34 -14.87
C GLN A 241 15.34 6.31 -13.75
N ILE A 242 15.73 5.78 -12.61
CA ILE A 242 14.93 5.88 -11.39
C ILE A 242 14.98 7.34 -10.91
N ILE A 243 13.80 7.96 -10.80
CA ILE A 243 13.62 9.33 -10.31
C ILE A 243 13.31 9.30 -8.80
N ASP A 244 12.37 8.45 -8.40
CA ASP A 244 11.92 8.35 -7.01
C ASP A 244 11.44 6.91 -6.72
N THR A 245 11.71 6.41 -5.54
CA THR A 245 11.27 5.07 -5.11
C THR A 245 10.01 5.09 -4.26
N THR A 246 9.44 6.29 -4.00
CA THR A 246 8.22 6.45 -3.20
C THR A 246 7.04 5.77 -3.89
N GLY A 247 6.32 4.94 -3.14
CA GLY A 247 5.15 4.24 -3.64
C GLY A 247 5.43 3.04 -4.56
N ALA A 248 6.71 2.69 -4.83
CA ALA A 248 7.02 1.54 -5.68
C ALA A 248 6.51 0.22 -5.09
N GLY A 249 6.56 0.06 -3.76
CA GLY A 249 5.98 -1.08 -3.04
C GLY A 249 4.46 -1.13 -3.15
N ASP A 250 3.80 0.03 -3.01
CA ASP A 250 2.35 0.17 -3.16
C ASP A 250 1.91 -0.13 -4.60
N ALA A 251 2.68 0.35 -5.58
CA ALA A 251 2.45 0.08 -6.99
C ALA A 251 2.61 -1.41 -7.33
N PHE A 252 3.65 -2.04 -6.79
CA PHE A 252 3.82 -3.48 -6.93
C PHE A 252 2.61 -4.23 -6.36
N ALA A 253 2.18 -3.90 -5.14
CA ALA A 253 1.01 -4.52 -4.52
C ALA A 253 -0.25 -4.32 -5.38
N ALA A 254 -0.51 -3.10 -5.87
CA ALA A 254 -1.66 -2.81 -6.72
C ALA A 254 -1.65 -3.63 -8.03
N GLY A 255 -0.52 -3.67 -8.73
CA GLY A 255 -0.37 -4.44 -9.97
C GLY A 255 -0.55 -5.94 -9.75
N PHE A 256 0.08 -6.47 -8.69
CA PHE A 256 -0.07 -7.86 -8.28
C PHE A 256 -1.53 -8.19 -7.96
N LEU A 257 -2.17 -7.41 -7.10
CA LEU A 257 -3.53 -7.65 -6.62
C LEU A 257 -4.56 -7.56 -7.74
N ASN A 258 -4.39 -6.63 -8.69
CA ASN A 258 -5.27 -6.54 -9.85
C ASN A 258 -5.22 -7.83 -10.70
N SER A 259 -4.03 -8.36 -10.96
CA SER A 259 -3.86 -9.64 -11.67
C SER A 259 -4.37 -10.81 -10.83
N TYR A 260 -4.06 -10.82 -9.52
CA TYR A 260 -4.45 -11.88 -8.59
C TYR A 260 -5.97 -12.02 -8.45
N GLN A 261 -6.73 -10.93 -8.42
CA GLN A 261 -8.20 -10.98 -8.41
C GLN A 261 -8.76 -11.75 -9.61
N ASN A 262 -8.22 -11.51 -10.80
CA ASN A 262 -8.66 -12.17 -12.02
C ASN A 262 -8.37 -13.67 -11.98
N VAL A 263 -7.23 -14.06 -11.42
CA VAL A 263 -6.85 -15.47 -11.24
C VAL A 263 -7.71 -16.13 -10.15
N TYR A 264 -7.88 -15.49 -9.00
CA TYR A 264 -8.60 -16.03 -7.85
C TYR A 264 -10.09 -16.21 -8.11
N ILE A 265 -10.71 -15.32 -8.89
CA ILE A 265 -12.14 -15.40 -9.23
C ILE A 265 -12.40 -16.36 -10.40
N GLY A 266 -11.42 -16.61 -11.27
CA GLY A 266 -11.60 -17.29 -12.55
C GLY A 266 -11.16 -18.77 -12.59
N VAL A 267 -10.48 -19.30 -11.56
CA VAL A 267 -9.90 -20.65 -11.57
C VAL A 267 -9.99 -21.38 -10.23
N ASP A 268 -10.31 -22.67 -10.29
CA ASP A 268 -10.37 -23.52 -9.08
C ASP A 268 -8.98 -23.78 -8.46
N THR A 269 -7.89 -23.48 -9.18
CA THR A 269 -6.53 -23.75 -8.72
C THR A 269 -5.58 -22.64 -9.19
N ILE A 270 -4.96 -21.93 -8.22
CA ILE A 270 -3.89 -20.98 -8.50
C ILE A 270 -2.61 -21.75 -8.78
N THR A 271 -2.03 -21.55 -9.97
CA THR A 271 -0.80 -22.20 -10.41
C THR A 271 0.41 -21.29 -10.25
N ASP A 272 1.63 -21.87 -10.23
CA ASP A 272 2.89 -21.09 -10.22
C ASP A 272 3.00 -20.15 -11.43
N ILE A 273 2.46 -20.53 -12.58
CA ILE A 273 2.45 -19.69 -13.78
C ILE A 273 1.59 -18.45 -13.54
N SER A 274 0.39 -18.61 -12.99
CA SER A 274 -0.50 -17.46 -12.69
C SER A 274 0.06 -16.54 -11.60
N LEU A 275 0.76 -17.07 -10.60
CA LEU A 275 1.44 -16.27 -9.59
C LEU A 275 2.63 -15.49 -10.17
N ARG A 276 3.38 -16.09 -11.10
CA ARG A 276 4.43 -15.41 -11.85
C ARG A 276 3.89 -14.20 -12.61
N ASP A 277 2.75 -14.36 -13.30
CA ASP A 277 2.11 -13.26 -14.04
C ASP A 277 1.66 -12.12 -13.10
N CYS A 278 1.16 -12.44 -11.90
CA CYS A 278 0.86 -11.44 -10.88
C CYS A 278 2.11 -10.65 -10.45
N VAL A 279 3.24 -11.33 -10.24
CA VAL A 279 4.52 -10.66 -9.92
C VAL A 279 4.97 -9.75 -11.07
N LEU A 280 4.90 -10.21 -12.32
CA LEU A 280 5.27 -9.41 -13.48
C LEU A 280 4.37 -8.17 -13.62
N ALA A 281 3.07 -8.28 -13.38
CA ALA A 281 2.16 -7.13 -13.35
C ALA A 281 2.54 -6.14 -12.24
N GLY A 282 2.91 -6.63 -11.05
CA GLY A 282 3.44 -5.81 -9.96
C GLY A 282 4.72 -5.07 -10.37
N HIS A 283 5.70 -5.76 -10.97
CA HIS A 283 6.94 -5.14 -11.44
C HIS A 283 6.71 -4.10 -12.53
N GLN A 284 5.82 -4.37 -13.49
CA GLN A 284 5.50 -3.42 -14.56
C GLN A 284 4.93 -2.12 -14.00
N LEU A 285 4.06 -2.21 -12.99
CA LEU A 285 3.47 -1.01 -12.39
C LEU A 285 4.49 -0.27 -11.52
N ALA A 286 5.26 -0.96 -10.71
CA ALA A 286 6.35 -0.38 -9.92
C ALA A 286 7.37 0.35 -10.82
N ALA A 287 7.76 -0.26 -11.95
CA ALA A 287 8.70 0.34 -12.90
C ALA A 287 8.21 1.68 -13.50
N ARG A 288 6.89 1.87 -13.60
CA ARG A 288 6.30 3.15 -14.06
C ARG A 288 6.37 4.20 -12.97
N VAL A 289 6.06 3.82 -11.72
CA VAL A 289 6.11 4.73 -10.57
C VAL A 289 7.55 5.20 -10.30
N LEU A 290 8.53 4.31 -10.41
CA LEU A 290 9.94 4.65 -10.25
C LEU A 290 10.45 5.75 -11.20
N ARG A 291 9.76 6.03 -12.31
CA ARG A 291 10.09 7.07 -13.29
C ARG A 291 9.37 8.41 -13.06
N SER A 292 8.60 8.51 -11.98
CA SER A 292 7.83 9.71 -11.63
C SER A 292 8.21 10.19 -10.24
N PRO A 293 8.20 11.50 -9.95
CA PRO A 293 8.44 12.00 -8.61
C PRO A 293 7.24 11.72 -7.69
N GLY A 294 7.50 11.29 -6.46
CA GLY A 294 6.47 10.93 -5.49
C GLY A 294 5.74 9.63 -5.88
N ALA A 295 4.69 9.29 -5.10
CA ALA A 295 3.83 8.14 -5.40
C ALA A 295 2.85 8.46 -6.54
N THR A 296 3.37 8.80 -7.72
CA THR A 296 2.60 9.15 -8.93
C THR A 296 2.96 8.23 -10.09
N MET A 297 2.14 8.22 -11.12
CA MET A 297 2.44 7.53 -12.38
C MET A 297 2.41 8.53 -13.52
N ASP A 298 3.35 8.41 -14.44
CA ASP A 298 3.26 9.10 -15.73
C ASP A 298 1.95 8.75 -16.44
N THR A 299 1.32 9.78 -16.99
CA THR A 299 0.05 9.68 -17.74
C THR A 299 0.25 9.29 -19.20
N GLN A 300 1.48 8.88 -19.59
CA GLN A 300 1.76 8.43 -20.96
C GLN A 300 1.37 6.99 -21.21
#